data_0ad2308d5bb06779625f7a8b9a82f7fc
#
_entry.id   0ad2308d5bb06779625f7a8b9a82f7fc
#
_cell.length_a   1.000
_cell.length_b   1.000
_cell.length_c   1.000
_cell.angle_alpha   90.00
_cell.angle_beta   90.00
_cell.angle_gamma   90.00
#
_symmetry.space_group_name_H-M   'P 1'
#
loop_
_entity.id
_entity.type
_entity.pdbx_description
1 polymer ?
#
loop_
_entity_poly.entity_id
_entity_poly.type
_entity_poly.pdbx_seq_one_letter_code
_entity_poly.pdbx_strand_id
1 'polypeptide(L)'
;KILGERVDASFATSLKKTIIAADKEIHGVFDLIMNDYGPGRHIASVHIEVPDTWTADRIDRVTRKITNAVYEQHGVAMAAVGVYSINTKNDVAAKIHAQVSKLVLAHEGVMQIHGFFVDEETKQMRFDVMVAFGTKRKEIYKDVIAEIQQAFPDYNVQAQLDSDISD
;
A
#
# COMPACT_ATOMS: atom_id res chain seq x y z
N LYS A 1 3.93 18.56 22.80
CA LYS A 1 4.86 17.95 21.86
C LYS A 1 4.65 16.45 21.92
N ILE A 2 3.77 15.93 21.07
CA ILE A 2 3.55 14.49 20.96
C ILE A 2 4.72 13.98 20.12
N LEU A 3 5.71 13.43 20.78
CA LEU A 3 6.76 12.66 20.14
C LEU A 3 6.18 11.28 19.90
N GLY A 4 5.67 11.03 18.70
CA GLY A 4 5.42 9.66 18.25
C GLY A 4 6.77 8.94 18.24
N GLU A 5 6.92 7.93 19.07
CA GLU A 5 8.06 7.03 18.98
C GLU A 5 8.05 6.41 17.57
N ARG A 6 9.19 6.47 16.89
CA ARG A 6 9.36 5.76 15.62
C ARG A 6 9.18 4.27 15.90
N VAL A 7 8.26 3.66 15.19
CA VAL A 7 8.16 2.20 15.18
C VAL A 7 9.52 1.65 14.73
N ASP A 8 10.07 0.72 15.50
CA ASP A 8 11.28 0.03 15.10
C ASP A 8 11.04 -0.68 13.77
N ALA A 9 11.91 -0.44 12.79
CA ALA A 9 11.82 -1.04 11.46
C ALA A 9 11.79 -2.58 11.52
N SER A 10 12.51 -3.19 12.44
CA SER A 10 12.50 -4.66 12.63
C SER A 10 11.14 -5.15 13.13
N PHE A 11 10.48 -4.39 14.00
CA PHE A 11 9.14 -4.70 14.50
C PHE A 11 8.10 -4.57 13.39
N ALA A 12 8.16 -3.48 12.60
CA ALA A 12 7.27 -3.28 11.45
C ALA A 12 7.42 -4.41 10.42
N THR A 13 8.65 -4.81 10.10
CA THR A 13 8.92 -5.94 9.20
C THR A 13 8.36 -7.25 9.73
N SER A 14 8.49 -7.52 11.02
CA SER A 14 7.95 -8.73 11.65
C SER A 14 6.43 -8.74 11.62
N LEU A 15 5.80 -7.61 11.88
CA LEU A 15 4.35 -7.45 11.79
C LEU A 15 3.82 -7.72 10.37
N LYS A 16 4.47 -7.12 9.36
CA LYS A 16 4.12 -7.32 7.95
C LYS A 16 4.26 -8.79 7.53
N LYS A 17 5.27 -9.50 7.99
CA LYS A 17 5.43 -10.95 7.74
C LYS A 17 4.26 -11.76 8.30
N THR A 18 3.81 -11.44 9.50
CA THR A 18 2.64 -12.10 10.11
C THR A 18 1.38 -11.86 9.28
N ILE A 19 1.18 -10.64 8.78
CA ILE A 19 0.02 -10.29 7.96
C ILE A 19 0.06 -11.03 6.61
N ILE A 20 1.19 -11.04 5.92
CA ILE A 20 1.36 -11.74 4.64
C ILE A 20 1.11 -13.24 4.79
N ALA A 21 1.51 -13.83 5.90
CA ALA A 21 1.31 -15.25 6.19
C ALA A 21 -0.16 -15.66 6.38
N ALA A 22 -1.06 -14.70 6.56
CA ALA A 22 -2.48 -14.98 6.77
C ALA A 22 -3.18 -15.57 5.54
N ASP A 23 -2.75 -15.19 4.34
CA ASP A 23 -3.25 -15.75 3.08
C ASP A 23 -2.20 -15.61 1.98
N LYS A 24 -2.02 -16.67 1.18
CA LYS A 24 -1.05 -16.73 0.09
C LYS A 24 -1.31 -15.75 -1.05
N GLU A 25 -2.54 -15.24 -1.17
CA GLU A 25 -2.94 -14.27 -2.20
C GLU A 25 -2.81 -12.82 -1.75
N ILE A 26 -2.33 -12.56 -0.55
CA ILE A 26 -1.94 -11.20 -0.14
C ILE A 26 -0.63 -10.85 -0.86
N HIS A 27 -0.69 -9.87 -1.76
CA HIS A 27 0.45 -9.43 -2.56
C HIS A 27 1.38 -8.46 -1.83
N GLY A 28 0.85 -7.74 -0.84
CA GLY A 28 1.64 -6.80 -0.08
C GLY A 28 0.88 -6.21 1.11
N VAL A 29 1.63 -5.57 1.99
CA VAL A 29 1.14 -4.85 3.18
C VAL A 29 1.70 -3.44 3.14
N PHE A 30 0.84 -2.45 3.18
CA PHE A 30 1.19 -1.05 3.00
C PHE A 30 0.52 -0.16 4.03
N ASP A 31 0.98 1.09 4.12
CA ASP A 31 0.37 2.15 4.93
C ASP A 31 0.23 1.75 6.40
N LEU A 32 1.25 1.11 6.96
CA LEU A 32 1.27 0.77 8.37
C LEU A 32 1.30 2.04 9.21
N ILE A 33 0.24 2.24 9.98
CA ILE A 33 0.16 3.29 11.00
C ILE A 33 0.06 2.61 12.35
N MET A 34 0.94 3.00 13.27
CA MET A 34 0.91 2.49 14.64
C MET A 34 0.89 3.64 15.63
N ASN A 35 -0.01 3.54 16.60
CA ASN A 35 -0.15 4.50 17.69
C ASN A 35 -0.01 3.82 19.04
N ASP A 36 0.67 4.47 19.95
CA ASP A 36 0.80 4.02 21.33
C ASP A 36 -0.37 4.54 22.18
N TYR A 37 -0.96 3.63 22.91
CA TYR A 37 -2.09 3.90 23.82
C TYR A 37 -1.70 3.78 25.30
N GLY A 38 -0.44 3.87 25.59
CA GLY A 38 0.14 3.68 26.92
C GLY A 38 1.16 2.55 26.94
N PRO A 39 1.81 2.29 28.09
CA PRO A 39 2.88 1.31 28.18
C PRO A 39 2.50 -0.06 27.64
N GLY A 40 3.17 -0.51 26.58
CA GLY A 40 2.95 -1.82 25.96
C GLY A 40 1.61 -2.00 25.23
N ARG A 41 0.88 -0.92 24.94
CA ARG A 41 -0.39 -0.97 24.21
C ARG A 41 -0.28 -0.25 22.90
N HIS A 42 -0.26 -1.02 21.82
CA HIS A 42 -0.20 -0.50 20.45
C HIS A 42 -1.48 -0.81 19.69
N ILE A 43 -1.92 0.17 18.90
CA ILE A 43 -3.01 0.02 17.94
C ILE A 43 -2.44 0.33 16.55
N ALA A 44 -2.73 -0.52 15.59
CA ALA A 44 -2.26 -0.36 14.22
C ALA A 44 -3.40 -0.42 13.21
N SER A 45 -3.15 0.19 12.06
CA SER A 45 -3.93 0.01 10.85
C SER A 45 -3.00 -0.24 9.67
N VAL A 46 -3.46 -0.99 8.69
CA VAL A 46 -2.72 -1.33 7.47
C VAL A 46 -3.66 -1.36 6.27
N HIS A 47 -3.07 -1.37 5.07
CA HIS A 47 -3.72 -1.84 3.86
C HIS A 47 -3.06 -3.14 3.38
N ILE A 48 -3.86 -4.07 2.91
CA ILE A 48 -3.39 -5.27 2.22
C ILE A 48 -3.80 -5.20 0.75
N GLU A 49 -2.95 -5.70 -0.12
CA GLU A 49 -3.21 -5.77 -1.56
C GLU A 49 -3.61 -7.19 -1.93
N VAL A 50 -4.80 -7.33 -2.51
CA VAL A 50 -5.43 -8.62 -2.78
C VAL A 50 -6.06 -8.64 -4.17
N PRO A 51 -6.29 -9.83 -4.77
CA PRO A 51 -7.01 -9.92 -6.04
C PRO A 51 -8.44 -9.37 -5.95
N ASP A 52 -8.89 -8.71 -7.01
CA ASP A 52 -10.26 -8.18 -7.15
C ASP A 52 -11.35 -9.26 -7.20
N THR A 53 -10.94 -10.52 -7.23
CA THR A 53 -11.83 -11.69 -7.17
C THR A 53 -12.28 -12.05 -5.76
N TRP A 54 -11.67 -11.46 -4.74
CA TRP A 54 -12.06 -11.76 -3.38
C TRP A 54 -13.47 -11.26 -3.08
N THR A 55 -14.24 -12.10 -2.42
CA THR A 55 -15.58 -11.75 -1.94
C THR A 55 -15.50 -11.03 -0.59
N ALA A 56 -16.56 -10.33 -0.23
CA ALA A 56 -16.65 -9.70 1.09
C ALA A 56 -16.52 -10.71 2.23
N ASP A 57 -17.05 -11.93 2.05
CA ASP A 57 -16.88 -13.02 3.03
C ASP A 57 -15.41 -13.41 3.21
N ARG A 58 -14.66 -13.52 2.11
CA ARG A 58 -13.23 -13.83 2.19
C ARG A 58 -12.43 -12.71 2.84
N ILE A 59 -12.73 -11.47 2.48
CA ILE A 59 -12.09 -10.28 3.10
C ILE A 59 -12.34 -10.29 4.61
N ASP A 60 -13.58 -10.46 5.05
CA ASP A 60 -13.92 -10.52 6.48
C ASP A 60 -13.16 -11.64 7.19
N ARG A 61 -13.12 -12.81 6.59
CA ARG A 61 -12.44 -13.99 7.16
C ARG A 61 -10.94 -13.79 7.30
N VAL A 62 -10.29 -13.24 6.29
CA VAL A 62 -8.85 -13.00 6.29
C VAL A 62 -8.49 -11.84 7.22
N THR A 63 -9.26 -10.77 7.25
CA THR A 63 -9.02 -9.64 8.16
C THR A 63 -9.17 -10.05 9.63
N ARG A 64 -10.10 -10.92 9.96
CA ARG A 64 -10.21 -11.52 11.31
C ARG A 64 -9.00 -12.38 11.66
N LYS A 65 -8.52 -13.18 10.70
CA LYS A 65 -7.31 -13.98 10.87
C LYS A 65 -6.08 -13.11 11.13
N ILE A 66 -5.92 -12.04 10.36
CA ILE A 66 -4.86 -11.06 10.56
C ILE A 66 -4.94 -10.44 11.95
N THR A 67 -6.10 -9.95 12.33
CA THR A 67 -6.34 -9.31 13.64
C THR A 67 -5.94 -10.22 14.79
N ASN A 68 -6.35 -11.47 14.75
CA ASN A 68 -6.02 -12.46 15.78
C ASN A 68 -4.51 -12.79 15.80
N ALA A 69 -3.92 -13.05 14.65
CA ALA A 69 -2.50 -13.41 14.55
C ALA A 69 -1.58 -12.26 15.02
N VAL A 70 -1.90 -11.04 14.64
CA VAL A 70 -1.13 -9.85 15.04
C VAL A 70 -1.23 -9.61 16.54
N TYR A 71 -2.40 -9.79 17.13
CA TYR A 71 -2.56 -9.68 18.57
C TYR A 71 -1.81 -10.79 19.33
N GLU A 72 -1.94 -12.02 18.90
CA GLU A 72 -1.29 -13.17 19.54
C GLU A 72 0.24 -13.12 19.44
N GLN A 73 0.78 -12.73 18.29
CA GLN A 73 2.22 -12.77 18.05
C GLN A 73 2.95 -11.49 18.46
N HIS A 74 2.28 -10.34 18.43
CA HIS A 74 2.90 -9.04 18.63
C HIS A 74 2.27 -8.19 19.74
N GLY A 75 1.13 -8.59 20.29
CA GLY A 75 0.41 -7.81 21.28
C GLY A 75 -0.18 -6.50 20.72
N VAL A 76 -0.33 -6.39 19.41
CA VAL A 76 -0.87 -5.22 18.74
C VAL A 76 -2.33 -5.43 18.38
N ALA A 77 -3.17 -4.46 18.73
CA ALA A 77 -4.57 -4.44 18.32
C ALA A 77 -4.71 -3.82 16.93
N MET A 78 -5.28 -4.57 15.97
CA MET A 78 -5.58 -4.04 14.64
C MET A 78 -6.89 -3.25 14.69
N ALA A 79 -6.81 -1.93 14.50
CA ALA A 79 -7.98 -1.06 14.43
C ALA A 79 -8.71 -1.17 13.08
N ALA A 80 -7.95 -1.33 12.02
CA ALA A 80 -8.48 -1.48 10.67
C ALA A 80 -7.50 -2.21 9.76
N VAL A 81 -8.05 -3.01 8.85
CA VAL A 81 -7.34 -3.58 7.70
C VAL A 81 -8.08 -3.13 6.46
N GLY A 82 -7.52 -2.15 5.75
CA GLY A 82 -8.04 -1.70 4.46
C GLY A 82 -7.61 -2.63 3.34
N VAL A 83 -8.28 -2.54 2.20
CA VAL A 83 -8.01 -3.41 1.05
C VAL A 83 -7.77 -2.57 -0.19
N TYR A 84 -6.64 -2.81 -0.84
CA TYR A 84 -6.39 -2.43 -2.23
C TYR A 84 -6.66 -3.65 -3.12
N SER A 85 -7.49 -3.49 -4.14
CA SER A 85 -7.75 -4.56 -5.10
C SER A 85 -6.77 -4.49 -6.28
N ILE A 86 -6.27 -5.66 -6.70
CA ILE A 86 -5.48 -5.82 -7.92
C ILE A 86 -6.42 -6.25 -9.04
N ASN A 87 -6.38 -5.54 -10.15
CA ASN A 87 -7.17 -5.88 -11.33
C ASN A 87 -6.64 -7.16 -12.00
N THR A 88 -7.21 -8.31 -11.65
CA THR A 88 -6.81 -9.61 -12.20
C THR A 88 -7.70 -10.09 -13.34
N LYS A 89 -8.91 -9.51 -13.48
CA LYS A 89 -9.92 -9.94 -14.45
C LYS A 89 -9.95 -9.11 -15.72
N ASN A 90 -9.38 -7.92 -15.71
CA ASN A 90 -9.45 -6.98 -16.81
C ASN A 90 -8.08 -6.86 -17.47
N ASP A 91 -7.96 -7.43 -18.69
CA ASP A 91 -6.71 -7.40 -19.46
C ASP A 91 -6.25 -5.97 -19.78
N VAL A 92 -7.17 -5.03 -20.00
CA VAL A 92 -6.84 -3.63 -20.26
C VAL A 92 -6.26 -2.97 -19.02
N ALA A 93 -6.90 -3.15 -17.87
CA ALA A 93 -6.40 -2.63 -16.60
C ALA A 93 -5.03 -3.23 -16.23
N ALA A 94 -4.84 -4.51 -16.46
CA ALA A 94 -3.56 -5.19 -16.24
C ALA A 94 -2.44 -4.62 -17.14
N LYS A 95 -2.75 -4.36 -18.41
CA LYS A 95 -1.80 -3.73 -19.36
C LYS A 95 -1.45 -2.29 -18.96
N ILE A 96 -2.44 -1.51 -18.55
CA ILE A 96 -2.23 -0.15 -18.05
C ILE A 96 -1.34 -0.20 -16.81
N HIS A 97 -1.63 -1.09 -15.86
CA HIS A 97 -0.81 -1.27 -14.65
C HIS A 97 0.64 -1.61 -15.00
N ALA A 98 0.87 -2.55 -15.91
CA ALA A 98 2.21 -2.92 -16.34
C ALA A 98 2.97 -1.74 -16.97
N GLN A 99 2.30 -0.97 -17.82
CA GLN A 99 2.89 0.21 -18.46
C GLN A 99 3.21 1.31 -17.45
N VAL A 100 2.28 1.63 -16.55
CA VAL A 100 2.49 2.62 -15.48
C VAL A 100 3.63 2.20 -14.57
N SER A 101 3.63 0.95 -14.12
CA SER A 101 4.70 0.42 -13.26
C SER A 101 6.08 0.54 -13.92
N LYS A 102 6.18 0.21 -15.19
CA LYS A 102 7.42 0.34 -15.96
C LYS A 102 7.91 1.79 -16.04
N LEU A 103 7.02 2.73 -16.33
CA LEU A 103 7.35 4.15 -16.41
C LEU A 103 7.76 4.72 -15.05
N VAL A 104 7.00 4.44 -14.02
CA VAL A 104 7.22 4.95 -12.66
C VAL A 104 8.52 4.39 -12.05
N LEU A 105 8.74 3.09 -12.16
CA LEU A 105 9.93 2.44 -11.61
C LEU A 105 11.22 2.75 -12.38
N ALA A 106 11.12 3.34 -13.58
CA ALA A 106 12.29 3.82 -14.33
C ALA A 106 12.89 5.10 -13.76
N HIS A 107 12.15 5.85 -12.93
CA HIS A 107 12.67 7.03 -12.25
C HIS A 107 13.65 6.65 -11.15
N GLU A 108 14.85 7.26 -11.19
CA GLU A 108 15.81 7.07 -10.10
C GLU A 108 15.25 7.58 -8.77
N GLY A 109 15.39 6.78 -7.74
CA GLY A 109 14.87 7.07 -6.41
C GLY A 109 13.46 6.55 -6.15
N VAL A 110 12.72 6.11 -7.15
CA VAL A 110 11.46 5.40 -6.94
C VAL A 110 11.73 3.97 -6.52
N MET A 111 11.25 3.59 -5.36
CA MET A 111 11.43 2.25 -4.79
C MET A 111 10.29 1.31 -5.15
N GLN A 112 9.07 1.83 -5.11
CA GLN A 112 7.87 1.01 -5.22
C GLN A 112 6.68 1.82 -5.71
N ILE A 113 5.75 1.13 -6.35
CA ILE A 113 4.40 1.59 -6.64
C ILE A 113 3.42 0.59 -6.04
N HIS A 114 2.38 1.07 -5.36
CA HIS A 114 1.34 0.23 -4.77
C HIS A 114 -0.02 0.93 -4.78
N GLY A 115 -1.05 0.22 -4.34
CA GLY A 115 -2.41 0.75 -4.32
C GLY A 115 -2.91 1.17 -5.70
N PHE A 116 -2.40 0.53 -6.77
CA PHE A 116 -2.79 0.85 -8.13
C PHE A 116 -4.24 0.47 -8.40
N PHE A 117 -5.00 1.43 -8.87
CA PHE A 117 -6.38 1.25 -9.29
C PHE A 117 -6.64 2.03 -10.57
N VAL A 118 -7.32 1.41 -11.51
CA VAL A 118 -7.79 2.06 -12.73
C VAL A 118 -9.25 1.72 -12.97
N ASP A 119 -10.04 2.74 -13.21
CA ASP A 119 -11.42 2.64 -13.65
C ASP A 119 -11.50 3.12 -15.09
N GLU A 120 -11.75 2.19 -16.01
CA GLU A 120 -11.82 2.48 -17.44
C GLU A 120 -13.10 3.21 -17.84
N GLU A 121 -14.17 2.99 -17.09
CA GLU A 121 -15.47 3.61 -17.35
C GLU A 121 -15.45 5.09 -17.00
N THR A 122 -14.94 5.44 -15.82
CA THR A 122 -14.83 6.81 -15.34
C THR A 122 -13.51 7.49 -15.69
N LYS A 123 -12.58 6.74 -16.31
CA LYS A 123 -11.23 7.24 -16.66
C LYS A 123 -10.46 7.80 -15.45
N GLN A 124 -10.55 7.10 -14.34
CA GLN A 124 -9.80 7.42 -13.12
C GLN A 124 -8.61 6.47 -12.97
N MET A 125 -7.49 7.01 -12.56
CA MET A 125 -6.28 6.24 -12.23
C MET A 125 -5.72 6.73 -10.92
N ARG A 126 -5.44 5.81 -9.99
CA ARG A 126 -4.87 6.12 -8.70
C ARG A 126 -3.75 5.14 -8.35
N PHE A 127 -2.68 5.64 -7.77
CA PHE A 127 -1.59 4.83 -7.23
C PHE A 127 -0.78 5.62 -6.19
N ASP A 128 -0.04 4.90 -5.38
CA ASP A 128 0.89 5.45 -4.41
C ASP A 128 2.32 5.16 -4.86
N VAL A 129 3.20 6.14 -4.68
CA VAL A 129 4.63 6.05 -5.06
C VAL A 129 5.49 6.17 -3.83
N MET A 130 6.34 5.20 -3.60
CA MET A 130 7.35 5.24 -2.56
C MET A 130 8.68 5.71 -3.16
N VAL A 131 9.23 6.77 -2.59
CA VAL A 131 10.49 7.37 -3.03
C VAL A 131 11.51 7.34 -1.89
N ALA A 132 12.74 6.95 -2.20
CA ALA A 132 13.82 6.81 -1.23
C ALA A 132 14.11 8.11 -0.47
N PHE A 133 14.45 7.98 0.81
CA PHE A 133 14.88 9.10 1.63
C PHE A 133 16.18 9.72 1.08
N GLY A 134 16.34 11.03 1.30
CA GLY A 134 17.54 11.76 0.86
C GLY A 134 17.54 12.14 -0.63
N THR A 135 16.49 11.78 -1.37
CA THR A 135 16.28 12.20 -2.75
C THR A 135 15.41 13.44 -2.83
N LYS A 136 15.34 14.07 -4.00
CA LYS A 136 14.42 15.18 -4.26
C LYS A 136 12.99 14.67 -4.48
N ARG A 137 12.40 14.11 -3.43
CA ARG A 137 11.14 13.37 -3.47
C ARG A 137 10.01 14.12 -4.16
N LYS A 138 9.84 15.41 -3.86
CA LYS A 138 8.77 16.24 -4.46
C LYS A 138 8.97 16.46 -5.96
N GLU A 139 10.22 16.62 -6.41
CA GLU A 139 10.54 16.77 -7.82
C GLU A 139 10.30 15.46 -8.57
N ILE A 140 10.77 14.34 -8.04
CA ILE A 140 10.55 13.00 -8.60
C ILE A 140 9.04 12.73 -8.72
N TYR A 141 8.29 13.02 -7.68
CA TYR A 141 6.83 12.87 -7.68
C TYR A 141 6.15 13.69 -8.79
N LYS A 142 6.55 14.97 -8.94
CA LYS A 142 6.01 15.83 -10.01
C LYS A 142 6.35 15.29 -11.40
N ASP A 143 7.57 14.83 -11.61
CA ASP A 143 8.02 14.27 -12.88
C ASP A 143 7.26 12.98 -13.22
N VAL A 144 7.07 12.11 -12.23
CA VAL A 144 6.27 10.88 -12.38
C VAL A 144 4.84 11.21 -12.79
N ILE A 145 4.16 12.10 -12.09
CA ILE A 145 2.77 12.47 -12.42
C ILE A 145 2.69 13.07 -13.82
N ALA A 146 3.60 13.97 -14.18
CA ALA A 146 3.61 14.61 -15.49
C ALA A 146 3.79 13.59 -16.62
N GLU A 147 4.69 12.63 -16.44
CA GLU A 147 4.93 11.56 -17.41
C GLU A 147 3.71 10.64 -17.57
N ILE A 148 3.12 10.22 -16.47
CA ILE A 148 1.94 9.34 -16.53
C ILE A 148 0.73 10.08 -17.09
N GLN A 149 0.51 11.33 -16.74
CA GLN A 149 -0.56 12.13 -17.32
C GLN A 149 -0.37 12.35 -18.83
N GLN A 150 0.86 12.51 -19.28
CA GLN A 150 1.18 12.62 -20.70
C GLN A 150 0.95 11.29 -21.45
N ALA A 151 1.30 10.18 -20.84
CA ALA A 151 1.09 8.85 -21.42
C ALA A 151 -0.39 8.44 -21.47
N PHE A 152 -1.20 8.94 -20.55
CA PHE A 152 -2.62 8.64 -20.41
C PHE A 152 -3.45 9.94 -20.34
N PRO A 153 -3.54 10.71 -21.43
CA PRO A 153 -4.16 12.04 -21.40
C PRO A 153 -5.65 12.02 -21.12
N ASP A 154 -6.33 10.89 -21.39
CA ASP A 154 -7.77 10.74 -21.16
C ASP A 154 -8.11 10.37 -19.70
N TYR A 155 -7.10 10.03 -18.90
CA TYR A 155 -7.30 9.65 -17.50
C TYR A 155 -7.06 10.83 -16.57
N ASN A 156 -7.87 10.88 -15.52
CA ASN A 156 -7.56 11.69 -14.35
C ASN A 156 -6.60 10.91 -13.46
N VAL A 157 -5.33 11.29 -13.49
CA VAL A 157 -4.26 10.62 -12.74
C VAL A 157 -4.13 11.24 -11.36
N GLN A 158 -4.34 10.43 -10.33
CA GLN A 158 -4.13 10.77 -8.94
C GLN A 158 -3.05 9.87 -8.35
N ALA A 159 -1.94 10.46 -7.96
CA ALA A 159 -0.88 9.74 -7.26
C ALA A 159 -0.64 10.37 -5.89
N GLN A 160 -0.25 9.55 -4.94
CA GLN A 160 0.12 9.97 -3.60
C GLN A 160 1.58 9.62 -3.36
N LEU A 161 2.32 10.58 -2.80
CA LEU A 161 3.68 10.32 -2.33
C LEU A 161 3.58 9.62 -0.98
N ASP A 162 3.99 8.36 -0.96
CA ASP A 162 4.03 7.59 0.28
C ASP A 162 5.24 8.00 1.12
N SER A 163 5.00 8.10 2.40
CA SER A 163 6.00 8.38 3.41
C SER A 163 6.21 7.20 4.36
N ASP A 164 5.87 5.98 3.90
CA ASP A 164 6.04 4.80 4.74
C ASP A 164 7.50 4.68 5.19
N ILE A 165 7.68 4.76 6.50
CA ILE A 165 8.99 4.78 7.16
C ILE A 165 9.44 3.35 7.50
N SER A 166 8.60 2.37 7.20
CA SER A 166 8.76 0.99 7.65
C SER A 166 9.48 0.06 6.66
N ASP A 167 9.91 0.59 5.51
CA ASP A 167 10.66 -0.16 4.51
C ASP A 167 12.12 0.22 4.45
#